data_fc1b9083391542a95d23b200f7b05a2d
#
_entry.id   fc1b9083391542a95d23b200f7b05a2d
#
_cell.length_a   1.000
_cell.length_b   1.000
_cell.length_c   1.000
_cell.angle_alpha   90.00
_cell.angle_beta   90.00
_cell.angle_gamma   90.00
#
_symmetry.space_group_name_H-M   'P 1'
#
loop_
_entity.id
_entity.type
_entity.pdbx_description
1 polymer ?
#
loop_
_entity_poly.entity_id
_entity_poly.type
_entity_poly.pdbx_seq_one_letter_code
_entity_poly.pdbx_strand_id
1 'polypeptide(L)'
;MKRKWSLIIFVLLFSLVLAACSSDEADTEADSAAADEPVAAVEQDFVTWYQYDQNNEDPASDERVGNEYLRNTIPVFNEKFDGEWNWINQPKAFDKMTTELVAAVQAGGDVPDLFELSNSQDIIDLHQNGALTDLTAWAEAQSWFGDLDSSGVEGCKGPDGKLYCIPLSQRPQLVYVWADRFPDGYPTTPEELLAEAERLKEEGLYVITFYGSTDKGGEGLTRAIWTTLASFGGSLDDGAGNMQLNTPENTAAIEFLRELVVNEYVPEIAFAGGFQEEEAFKDSSAGSFPTGLFGYRYVNPLTAPDGTAYDKGSAEDMLDAIAAGDVFLSPFVSVDGQDPSCGVDVAGFVIPKGAKNLEGAYTYINWIMDPEQNAEWVAGPGGGFPVHKDTQEHELFQQPFYVEAAKAVGASSCRPWYGSLLRPNEAQDLVMQAIYKLIKEDTSADIAEVLTATQEEYNAAN
;
A
#
# COMPACT_ATOMS: atom_id res chain seq x y z
N MET A 1 7.50 41.74 40.79
CA MET A 1 8.69 42.52 40.39
C MET A 1 8.58 42.87 38.91
N LYS A 2 8.51 44.14 38.63
CA LYS A 2 8.31 44.73 37.29
C LYS A 2 9.65 44.79 36.53
N ARG A 3 9.66 44.52 35.23
CA ARG A 3 10.60 45.09 34.23
C ARG A 3 10.03 44.78 32.84
N LYS A 4 9.46 45.71 32.18
CA LYS A 4 9.84 46.86 31.35
C LYS A 4 10.25 46.44 29.93
N TRP A 5 9.42 46.87 29.02
CA TRP A 5 9.47 47.00 27.57
C TRP A 5 10.74 47.66 27.06
N SER A 6 11.14 47.27 25.83
CA SER A 6 11.83 48.19 24.92
C SER A 6 11.40 47.90 23.49
N LEU A 7 10.59 48.81 22.95
CA LEU A 7 10.35 49.03 21.54
C LEU A 7 11.66 49.56 20.89
N ILE A 8 12.01 49.05 19.72
CA ILE A 8 12.88 49.73 18.77
C ILE A 8 12.15 49.82 17.43
N ILE A 9 11.77 51.03 17.12
CA ILE A 9 11.29 51.55 15.85
C ILE A 9 12.53 51.79 14.97
N PHE A 10 12.53 51.28 13.73
CA PHE A 10 13.45 51.76 12.69
C PHE A 10 12.65 52.29 11.51
N VAL A 11 12.97 53.56 11.23
CA VAL A 11 12.31 54.48 10.32
C VAL A 11 12.78 54.24 8.88
N LEU A 12 11.83 54.34 7.95
CA LEU A 12 12.00 54.46 6.50
C LEU A 12 12.99 55.54 6.07
N LEU A 13 13.72 55.28 5.00
CA LEU A 13 14.26 56.30 4.12
C LEU A 13 13.96 55.97 2.66
N PHE A 14 13.04 56.73 2.11
CA PHE A 14 12.71 56.87 0.71
C PHE A 14 13.77 57.70 0.02
N SER A 15 14.28 57.31 -1.13
CA SER A 15 15.02 58.14 -2.04
C SER A 15 14.45 57.99 -3.46
N LEU A 16 13.65 58.98 -3.84
CA LEU A 16 13.29 59.27 -5.21
C LEU A 16 14.45 59.92 -5.95
N VAL A 17 14.77 59.43 -7.13
CA VAL A 17 15.53 60.23 -8.12
C VAL A 17 14.72 60.29 -9.38
N LEU A 18 14.23 61.49 -9.67
CA LEU A 18 13.73 61.97 -10.95
C LEU A 18 14.93 62.44 -11.79
N ALA A 19 15.00 62.04 -13.02
CA ALA A 19 15.78 62.76 -14.00
C ALA A 19 15.18 62.70 -15.40
N ALA A 20 15.18 63.84 -15.97
CA ALA A 20 14.51 64.46 -17.07
C ALA A 20 14.89 63.92 -18.45
N CYS A 21 13.94 64.15 -19.35
CA CYS A 21 14.01 64.05 -20.82
C CYS A 21 15.05 65.04 -21.40
N SER A 22 15.69 64.63 -22.51
CA SER A 22 15.95 65.52 -23.64
C SER A 22 16.02 64.69 -24.93
N SER A 23 15.28 65.20 -25.93
CA SER A 23 15.21 64.79 -27.35
C SER A 23 16.50 65.13 -28.08
N ASP A 24 16.87 64.30 -29.10
CA ASP A 24 16.93 64.65 -30.49
C ASP A 24 17.48 63.54 -31.39
N GLU A 25 16.74 63.31 -32.45
CA GLU A 25 16.95 62.90 -33.86
C GLU A 25 18.13 62.06 -34.32
N ALA A 26 17.70 60.99 -35.04
CA ALA A 26 18.08 60.49 -36.37
C ALA A 26 19.54 60.07 -36.63
N ASP A 27 19.74 58.82 -36.96
CA ASP A 27 19.95 58.26 -38.31
C ASP A 27 20.36 56.78 -38.29
N THR A 28 19.64 56.02 -39.10
CA THR A 28 20.02 54.92 -40.02
C THR A 28 21.01 53.81 -39.63
N GLU A 29 20.44 52.60 -39.84
CA GLU A 29 21.04 51.37 -40.36
C GLU A 29 22.08 50.64 -39.54
N ALA A 30 21.67 49.49 -39.04
CA ALA A 30 22.29 48.21 -39.41
C ALA A 30 21.49 47.07 -38.79
N ASP A 31 20.86 46.30 -39.63
CA ASP A 31 20.43 44.93 -39.46
C ASP A 31 21.54 44.09 -38.78
N SER A 32 21.30 43.71 -37.53
CA SER A 32 21.94 42.54 -36.95
C SER A 32 20.86 41.72 -36.26
N ALA A 33 20.36 40.72 -37.01
CA ALA A 33 19.66 39.61 -36.43
C ALA A 33 20.51 39.06 -35.30
N ALA A 34 20.21 39.46 -34.06
CA ALA A 34 20.62 38.72 -32.92
C ALA A 34 19.93 37.35 -33.05
N ALA A 35 20.65 36.33 -33.40
CA ALA A 35 20.23 34.97 -33.22
C ALA A 35 19.86 34.86 -31.75
N ASP A 36 18.59 34.56 -31.46
CA ASP A 36 18.17 34.06 -30.15
C ASP A 36 19.05 32.86 -29.84
N GLU A 37 20.06 33.06 -29.02
CA GLU A 37 20.71 31.93 -28.39
C GLU A 37 19.60 31.19 -27.63
N PRO A 38 19.44 29.87 -27.82
CA PRO A 38 18.47 29.11 -27.06
C PRO A 38 18.80 29.34 -25.59
N VAL A 39 17.89 29.97 -24.88
CA VAL A 39 17.93 30.04 -23.41
C VAL A 39 18.01 28.59 -22.95
N ALA A 40 19.16 28.21 -22.37
CA ALA A 40 19.34 26.88 -21.82
C ALA A 40 18.15 26.62 -20.88
N ALA A 41 17.41 25.56 -21.12
CA ALA A 41 16.30 25.16 -20.25
C ALA A 41 16.88 25.05 -18.84
N VAL A 42 16.31 25.75 -17.90
CA VAL A 42 16.71 25.63 -16.49
C VAL A 42 16.08 24.34 -16.00
N GLU A 43 16.91 23.37 -15.68
CA GLU A 43 16.48 22.12 -15.04
C GLU A 43 15.61 22.43 -13.83
N GLN A 44 14.46 21.76 -13.73
CA GLN A 44 13.49 21.96 -12.66
C GLN A 44 13.48 20.75 -11.73
N ASP A 45 13.46 21.01 -10.43
CA ASP A 45 13.31 19.93 -9.45
C ASP A 45 11.88 19.36 -9.52
N PHE A 46 11.79 18.04 -9.59
CA PHE A 46 10.58 17.25 -9.45
C PHE A 46 10.65 16.47 -8.16
N VAL A 47 9.72 16.72 -7.23
CA VAL A 47 9.77 16.20 -5.86
C VAL A 47 8.74 15.11 -5.67
N THR A 48 9.21 13.95 -5.16
CA THR A 48 8.33 12.85 -4.77
C THR A 48 8.37 12.59 -3.27
N TRP A 49 7.25 12.12 -2.70
CA TRP A 49 7.24 11.45 -1.41
C TRP A 49 6.99 9.97 -1.61
N TYR A 50 7.98 9.17 -1.21
CA TYR A 50 7.92 7.72 -1.13
C TYR A 50 8.14 7.27 0.31
N GLN A 51 7.68 6.07 0.65
CA GLN A 51 8.03 5.45 1.93
C GLN A 51 9.48 5.00 2.00
N TYR A 52 10.15 4.84 0.86
CA TYR A 52 11.51 4.31 0.74
C TYR A 52 12.56 5.42 0.72
N ASP A 53 13.74 5.12 1.31
CA ASP A 53 14.90 6.04 1.34
C ASP A 53 16.04 5.48 0.47
N GLN A 54 16.33 6.15 -0.65
CA GLN A 54 17.43 5.82 -1.55
C GLN A 54 18.81 5.87 -0.88
N ASN A 55 18.94 6.55 0.26
CA ASN A 55 20.20 6.67 1.01
C ASN A 55 20.35 5.56 2.07
N ASN A 56 19.31 4.79 2.33
CA ASN A 56 19.39 3.67 3.26
C ASN A 56 19.96 2.45 2.55
N GLU A 57 21.22 2.10 2.85
CA GLU A 57 21.96 0.96 2.32
C GLU A 57 21.99 -0.23 3.30
N ASP A 58 21.24 -0.16 4.40
CA ASP A 58 21.21 -1.23 5.39
C ASP A 58 20.62 -2.51 4.76
N PRO A 59 21.40 -3.60 4.64
CA PRO A 59 20.92 -4.85 4.09
C PRO A 59 19.87 -5.55 4.98
N ALA A 60 19.76 -5.16 6.23
CA ALA A 60 18.76 -5.67 7.17
C ALA A 60 17.48 -4.83 7.21
N SER A 61 17.38 -3.79 6.37
CA SER A 61 16.17 -2.96 6.31
C SER A 61 15.01 -3.72 5.66
N ASP A 62 13.86 -3.73 6.31
CA ASP A 62 12.63 -4.30 5.74
C ASP A 62 12.20 -3.59 4.43
N GLU A 63 12.62 -2.33 4.27
CA GLU A 63 12.35 -1.52 3.08
C GLU A 63 13.43 -1.67 1.98
N ARG A 64 14.37 -2.58 2.14
CA ARG A 64 15.56 -2.69 1.27
C ARG A 64 15.24 -2.73 -0.22
N VAL A 65 14.23 -3.50 -0.61
CA VAL A 65 13.85 -3.64 -2.04
C VAL A 65 13.44 -2.29 -2.64
N GLY A 66 12.64 -1.51 -1.93
CA GLY A 66 12.22 -0.18 -2.37
C GLY A 66 13.35 0.84 -2.32
N ASN A 67 14.20 0.78 -1.27
CA ASN A 67 15.37 1.64 -1.13
C ASN A 67 16.35 1.44 -2.29
N GLU A 68 16.61 0.18 -2.64
CA GLU A 68 17.49 -0.20 -3.75
C GLU A 68 16.90 0.21 -5.11
N TYR A 69 15.59 0.00 -5.30
CA TYR A 69 14.89 0.46 -6.50
C TYR A 69 15.10 1.96 -6.72
N LEU A 70 14.82 2.80 -5.71
CA LEU A 70 14.98 4.24 -5.84
C LEU A 70 16.44 4.64 -6.09
N ARG A 71 17.39 4.01 -5.40
CA ARG A 71 18.82 4.28 -5.57
C ARG A 71 19.28 4.01 -7.01
N ASN A 72 18.75 2.96 -7.64
CA ASN A 72 19.10 2.59 -9.00
C ASN A 72 18.34 3.41 -10.04
N THR A 73 17.08 3.76 -9.76
CA THR A 73 16.14 4.32 -10.75
C THR A 73 16.20 5.85 -10.84
N ILE A 74 16.44 6.56 -9.72
CA ILE A 74 16.58 8.03 -9.73
C ILE A 74 17.66 8.50 -10.70
N PRO A 75 18.89 7.94 -10.70
CA PRO A 75 19.93 8.33 -11.69
C PRO A 75 19.51 8.08 -13.13
N VAL A 76 18.79 6.97 -13.41
CA VAL A 76 18.32 6.64 -14.77
C VAL A 76 17.30 7.68 -15.26
N PHE A 77 16.36 8.07 -14.41
CA PHE A 77 15.40 9.13 -14.73
C PHE A 77 16.12 10.47 -15.00
N ASN A 78 17.02 10.87 -14.08
CA ASN A 78 17.72 12.14 -14.18
C ASN A 78 18.64 12.19 -15.42
N GLU A 79 19.27 11.09 -15.80
CA GLU A 79 20.04 11.02 -17.05
C GLU A 79 19.13 11.13 -18.29
N LYS A 80 17.97 10.46 -18.28
CA LYS A 80 17.03 10.47 -19.40
C LYS A 80 16.43 11.86 -19.67
N PHE A 81 16.16 12.61 -18.60
CA PHE A 81 15.52 13.94 -18.65
C PHE A 81 16.48 15.07 -18.26
N ASP A 82 17.81 14.87 -18.45
CA ASP A 82 18.84 15.86 -18.19
C ASP A 82 18.53 17.20 -18.89
N GLY A 83 18.63 18.29 -18.11
CA GLY A 83 18.27 19.64 -18.55
C GLY A 83 16.79 19.97 -18.55
N GLU A 84 15.90 19.01 -18.24
CA GLU A 84 14.46 19.21 -18.09
C GLU A 84 14.02 19.01 -16.63
N TRP A 85 14.28 17.82 -16.06
CA TRP A 85 13.83 17.41 -14.74
C TRP A 85 14.95 16.77 -13.92
N ASN A 86 15.03 17.15 -12.64
CA ASN A 86 15.84 16.53 -11.61
C ASN A 86 14.93 15.91 -10.57
N TRP A 87 14.84 14.58 -10.54
CA TRP A 87 14.01 13.85 -9.58
C TRP A 87 14.66 13.84 -8.20
N ILE A 88 13.94 14.38 -7.21
CA ILE A 88 14.31 14.41 -5.80
C ILE A 88 13.28 13.62 -5.01
N ASN A 89 13.67 12.51 -4.41
CA ASN A 89 12.81 11.80 -3.47
C ASN A 89 13.03 12.31 -2.03
N GLN A 90 11.93 12.58 -1.35
CA GLN A 90 11.88 12.90 0.08
C GLN A 90 11.20 11.75 0.81
N PRO A 91 11.95 10.86 1.48
CA PRO A 91 11.39 9.70 2.15
C PRO A 91 10.46 10.10 3.29
N LYS A 92 9.40 9.33 3.48
CA LYS A 92 8.39 9.51 4.53
C LYS A 92 8.11 8.20 5.24
N ALA A 93 7.88 8.25 6.55
CA ALA A 93 7.47 7.07 7.29
C ALA A 93 6.08 6.60 6.82
N PHE A 94 5.97 5.32 6.47
CA PHE A 94 4.75 4.70 5.93
C PHE A 94 3.50 5.03 6.74
N ASP A 95 3.58 4.89 8.06
CA ASP A 95 2.47 5.10 9.01
C ASP A 95 2.03 6.57 9.15
N LYS A 96 2.79 7.52 8.59
CA LYS A 96 2.57 8.97 8.76
C LYS A 96 2.36 9.73 7.46
N MET A 97 2.83 9.18 6.33
CA MET A 97 2.92 9.93 5.08
C MET A 97 1.57 10.49 4.61
N THR A 98 0.47 9.73 4.74
CA THR A 98 -0.89 10.18 4.37
C THR A 98 -1.36 11.32 5.27
N THR A 99 -1.16 11.22 6.58
CA THR A 99 -1.51 12.29 7.54
C THR A 99 -0.67 13.54 7.31
N GLU A 100 0.63 13.39 7.05
CA GLU A 100 1.52 14.51 6.73
C GLU A 100 1.10 15.20 5.44
N LEU A 101 0.67 14.45 4.41
CA LEU A 101 0.18 15.02 3.16
C LEU A 101 -1.08 15.87 3.39
N VAL A 102 -2.07 15.34 4.11
CA VAL A 102 -3.29 16.09 4.46
C VAL A 102 -2.94 17.38 5.21
N ALA A 103 -2.07 17.30 6.21
CA ALA A 103 -1.64 18.47 6.98
C ALA A 103 -0.92 19.51 6.11
N ALA A 104 -0.04 19.09 5.20
CA ALA A 104 0.69 19.98 4.29
C ALA A 104 -0.28 20.71 3.32
N VAL A 105 -1.23 19.98 2.74
CA VAL A 105 -2.24 20.56 1.84
C VAL A 105 -3.12 21.57 2.59
N GLN A 106 -3.62 21.22 3.77
CA GLN A 106 -4.47 22.13 4.57
C GLN A 106 -3.75 23.37 5.05
N ALA A 107 -2.45 23.27 5.34
CA ALA A 107 -1.62 24.42 5.71
C ALA A 107 -1.25 25.31 4.52
N GLY A 108 -1.52 24.88 3.28
CA GLY A 108 -1.02 25.56 2.06
C GLY A 108 0.51 25.55 2.00
N GLY A 109 1.12 24.52 2.58
CA GLY A 109 2.56 24.31 2.66
C GLY A 109 3.16 23.67 1.41
N ASP A 110 4.42 23.28 1.51
CA ASP A 110 5.09 22.54 0.44
C ASP A 110 4.59 21.09 0.43
N VAL A 111 3.98 20.70 -0.69
CA VAL A 111 3.57 19.34 -0.99
C VAL A 111 4.48 18.77 -2.07
N PRO A 112 4.62 17.44 -2.20
CA PRO A 112 5.36 16.85 -3.31
C PRO A 112 4.62 17.07 -4.63
N ASP A 113 5.32 16.93 -5.73
CA ASP A 113 4.71 16.94 -7.07
C ASP A 113 4.02 15.61 -7.36
N LEU A 114 4.54 14.53 -6.75
CA LEU A 114 3.96 13.19 -6.83
C LEU A 114 4.09 12.47 -5.48
N PHE A 115 3.06 11.75 -5.10
CA PHE A 115 3.00 11.00 -3.85
C PHE A 115 2.73 9.52 -4.13
N GLU A 116 3.56 8.62 -3.60
CA GLU A 116 3.32 7.20 -3.65
C GLU A 116 2.12 6.82 -2.78
N LEU A 117 1.13 6.22 -3.42
CA LEU A 117 -0.04 5.68 -2.75
C LEU A 117 0.16 4.18 -2.53
N SER A 118 0.40 3.79 -1.30
CA SER A 118 0.57 2.37 -0.97
C SER A 118 -0.75 1.64 -0.79
N ASN A 119 -1.81 2.32 -0.35
CA ASN A 119 -3.11 1.71 -0.09
C ASN A 119 -4.23 2.53 -0.75
N SER A 120 -5.01 1.90 -1.61
CA SER A 120 -6.10 2.59 -2.33
C SER A 120 -7.23 3.10 -1.43
N GLN A 121 -7.40 2.53 -0.24
CA GLN A 121 -8.35 3.06 0.76
C GLN A 121 -8.08 4.52 1.15
N ASP A 122 -6.81 4.94 1.12
CA ASP A 122 -6.41 6.31 1.50
C ASP A 122 -6.96 7.36 0.53
N ILE A 123 -7.34 6.96 -0.71
CA ILE A 123 -7.97 7.85 -1.67
C ILE A 123 -9.23 8.49 -1.09
N ILE A 124 -10.02 7.73 -0.33
CA ILE A 124 -11.28 8.21 0.24
C ILE A 124 -11.00 9.31 1.25
N ASP A 125 -10.07 9.09 2.18
CA ASP A 125 -9.71 10.08 3.19
C ASP A 125 -9.00 11.30 2.58
N LEU A 126 -8.07 11.08 1.66
CA LEU A 126 -7.38 12.16 0.94
C LEU A 126 -8.36 13.00 0.11
N HIS A 127 -9.33 12.36 -0.55
CA HIS A 127 -10.38 13.04 -1.31
C HIS A 127 -11.28 13.90 -0.41
N GLN A 128 -11.75 13.36 0.71
CA GLN A 128 -12.59 14.08 1.69
C GLN A 128 -11.89 15.29 2.29
N ASN A 129 -10.56 15.21 2.46
CA ASN A 129 -9.74 16.32 2.93
C ASN A 129 -9.34 17.30 1.79
N GLY A 130 -9.82 17.07 0.57
CA GLY A 130 -9.52 17.92 -0.58
C GLY A 130 -8.03 17.93 -0.96
N ALA A 131 -7.32 16.85 -0.67
CA ALA A 131 -5.87 16.76 -0.84
C ALA A 131 -5.45 16.28 -2.24
N LEU A 132 -6.37 15.86 -3.10
CA LEU A 132 -6.07 15.23 -4.38
C LEU A 132 -6.42 16.09 -5.58
N THR A 133 -5.69 15.90 -6.66
CA THR A 133 -5.96 16.44 -7.99
C THR A 133 -6.72 15.40 -8.82
N ASP A 134 -7.80 15.82 -9.50
CA ASP A 134 -8.56 14.98 -10.43
C ASP A 134 -7.71 14.69 -11.68
N LEU A 135 -7.41 13.42 -11.92
CA LEU A 135 -6.56 12.93 -13.00
C LEU A 135 -7.36 12.37 -14.19
N THR A 136 -8.71 12.32 -14.10
CA THR A 136 -9.57 11.62 -15.05
C THR A 136 -9.31 12.04 -16.50
N ALA A 137 -9.48 13.32 -16.81
CA ALA A 137 -9.35 13.80 -18.18
C ALA A 137 -7.93 13.67 -18.75
N TRP A 138 -6.92 13.84 -17.89
CA TRP A 138 -5.54 13.69 -18.30
C TRP A 138 -5.18 12.22 -18.57
N ALA A 139 -5.56 11.31 -17.68
CA ALA A 139 -5.26 9.88 -17.81
C ALA A 139 -5.97 9.26 -19.02
N GLU A 140 -7.27 9.58 -19.22
CA GLU A 140 -8.06 9.09 -20.36
C GLU A 140 -7.51 9.53 -21.73
N ALA A 141 -6.72 10.60 -21.76
CA ALA A 141 -6.08 11.09 -22.98
C ALA A 141 -4.74 10.36 -23.29
N GLN A 142 -4.22 9.56 -22.35
CA GLN A 142 -2.95 8.85 -22.53
C GLN A 142 -3.15 7.55 -23.33
N SER A 143 -2.17 7.21 -24.16
CA SER A 143 -2.23 6.01 -24.99
C SER A 143 -2.26 4.70 -24.21
N TRP A 144 -1.63 4.66 -23.03
CA TRP A 144 -1.56 3.49 -22.16
C TRP A 144 -2.83 3.26 -21.33
N PHE A 145 -3.73 4.25 -21.21
CA PHE A 145 -4.88 4.15 -20.29
C PHE A 145 -5.83 3.00 -20.65
N GLY A 146 -6.02 2.74 -21.94
CA GLY A 146 -6.87 1.63 -22.43
C GLY A 146 -6.31 0.24 -22.13
N ASP A 147 -5.03 0.15 -21.81
CA ASP A 147 -4.33 -1.09 -21.50
C ASP A 147 -4.28 -1.39 -20.00
N LEU A 148 -4.85 -0.52 -19.16
CA LEU A 148 -4.98 -0.76 -17.74
C LEU A 148 -6.12 -1.75 -17.43
N ASP A 149 -5.90 -2.60 -16.42
CA ASP A 149 -6.95 -3.44 -15.88
C ASP A 149 -8.05 -2.59 -15.21
N SER A 150 -9.30 -2.90 -15.54
CA SER A 150 -10.44 -2.11 -15.05
C SER A 150 -10.61 -2.15 -13.54
N SER A 151 -10.23 -3.25 -12.88
CA SER A 151 -10.32 -3.36 -11.41
C SER A 151 -9.26 -2.49 -10.72
N GLY A 152 -8.05 -2.37 -11.30
CA GLY A 152 -7.05 -1.43 -10.84
C GLY A 152 -7.50 0.03 -10.99
N VAL A 153 -8.08 0.37 -12.14
CA VAL A 153 -8.64 1.71 -12.38
C VAL A 153 -9.77 2.02 -11.40
N GLU A 154 -10.67 1.06 -11.14
CA GLU A 154 -11.76 1.23 -10.18
C GLU A 154 -11.25 1.46 -8.76
N GLY A 155 -10.19 0.75 -8.34
CA GLY A 155 -9.53 0.94 -7.05
C GLY A 155 -8.87 2.31 -6.86
N CYS A 156 -8.69 3.08 -7.95
CA CYS A 156 -8.12 4.44 -7.95
C CYS A 156 -9.17 5.56 -8.05
N LYS A 157 -10.47 5.21 -8.03
CA LYS A 157 -11.54 6.21 -8.05
C LYS A 157 -11.92 6.66 -6.64
N GLY A 158 -12.23 7.95 -6.54
CA GLY A 158 -12.85 8.51 -5.35
C GLY A 158 -14.35 8.24 -5.29
N PRO A 159 -15.02 8.65 -4.19
CA PRO A 159 -16.46 8.47 -4.00
C PRO A 159 -17.34 9.18 -5.07
N ASP A 160 -16.80 10.16 -5.77
CA ASP A 160 -17.44 10.89 -6.86
C ASP A 160 -17.25 10.23 -8.24
N GLY A 161 -16.62 9.06 -8.29
CA GLY A 161 -16.35 8.27 -9.49
C GLY A 161 -15.22 8.78 -10.38
N LYS A 162 -14.49 9.81 -9.93
CA LYS A 162 -13.34 10.35 -10.65
C LYS A 162 -12.06 9.64 -10.27
N LEU A 163 -11.09 9.65 -11.19
CA LEU A 163 -9.79 9.04 -11.00
C LEU A 163 -8.87 9.98 -10.21
N TYR A 164 -8.34 9.52 -9.10
CA TYR A 164 -7.43 10.28 -8.24
C TYR A 164 -6.05 9.64 -8.09
N CYS A 165 -5.87 8.39 -8.50
CA CYS A 165 -4.55 7.80 -8.62
C CYS A 165 -4.34 7.15 -9.99
N ILE A 166 -3.08 6.98 -10.37
CA ILE A 166 -2.68 6.15 -11.50
C ILE A 166 -2.28 4.79 -10.93
N PRO A 167 -3.07 3.73 -11.21
CA PRO A 167 -2.79 2.41 -10.65
C PRO A 167 -1.62 1.75 -11.35
N LEU A 168 -0.69 1.19 -10.59
CA LEU A 168 0.43 0.42 -11.14
C LEU A 168 0.39 -1.05 -10.72
N SER A 169 0.03 -1.32 -9.46
CA SER A 169 0.09 -2.66 -8.87
C SER A 169 -1.20 -3.02 -8.15
N GLN A 170 -1.67 -4.25 -8.35
CA GLN A 170 -2.72 -4.89 -7.55
C GLN A 170 -2.09 -5.88 -6.58
N ARG A 171 -2.46 -5.81 -5.30
CA ARG A 171 -1.87 -6.59 -4.22
C ARG A 171 -2.92 -7.43 -3.51
N PRO A 172 -3.25 -8.62 -4.06
CA PRO A 172 -4.19 -9.53 -3.42
C PRO A 172 -3.63 -10.11 -2.12
N GLN A 173 -4.52 -10.42 -1.17
CA GLN A 173 -4.21 -11.17 0.03
C GLN A 173 -4.29 -12.66 -0.28
N LEU A 174 -3.25 -13.41 0.04
CA LEU A 174 -3.15 -14.86 -0.15
C LEU A 174 -2.58 -15.51 1.10
N VAL A 175 -2.54 -16.83 1.14
CA VAL A 175 -1.90 -17.60 2.21
C VAL A 175 -0.60 -18.18 1.70
N TYR A 176 0.49 -17.86 2.36
CA TYR A 176 1.78 -18.53 2.19
C TYR A 176 1.77 -19.80 3.05
N VAL A 177 2.17 -20.93 2.49
CA VAL A 177 1.99 -22.26 3.10
C VAL A 177 3.28 -23.06 3.01
N TRP A 178 3.79 -23.57 4.13
CA TRP A 178 4.86 -24.57 4.16
C TRP A 178 4.31 -25.92 3.67
N ALA A 179 4.81 -26.43 2.55
CA ALA A 179 4.32 -27.64 1.91
C ALA A 179 4.41 -28.88 2.82
N ASP A 180 5.50 -29.02 3.58
CA ASP A 180 5.70 -30.14 4.52
C ASP A 180 4.69 -30.15 5.68
N ARG A 181 4.11 -28.99 6.02
CA ARG A 181 3.09 -28.88 7.05
C ARG A 181 1.71 -29.34 6.56
N PHE A 182 1.48 -29.29 5.25
CA PHE A 182 0.21 -29.65 4.60
C PHE A 182 0.48 -30.57 3.42
N PRO A 183 0.83 -31.86 3.66
CA PRO A 183 1.24 -32.80 2.61
C PRO A 183 0.12 -33.12 1.61
N ASP A 184 -1.14 -32.97 2.01
CA ASP A 184 -2.32 -33.17 1.15
C ASP A 184 -2.82 -31.87 0.51
N GLY A 185 -2.09 -30.76 0.67
CA GLY A 185 -2.46 -29.40 0.26
C GLY A 185 -3.08 -28.60 1.39
N TYR A 186 -3.19 -27.28 1.19
CA TYR A 186 -3.82 -26.40 2.18
C TYR A 186 -5.32 -26.68 2.29
N PRO A 187 -5.90 -26.72 3.50
CA PRO A 187 -7.34 -26.90 3.72
C PRO A 187 -8.20 -25.92 2.92
N THR A 188 -9.34 -26.38 2.48
CA THR A 188 -10.28 -25.57 1.70
C THR A 188 -11.44 -25.05 2.53
N THR A 189 -11.73 -25.69 3.67
CA THR A 189 -12.81 -25.31 4.58
C THR A 189 -12.28 -24.99 5.99
N PRO A 190 -13.02 -24.20 6.79
CA PRO A 190 -12.68 -23.94 8.19
C PRO A 190 -12.55 -25.22 9.02
N GLU A 191 -13.43 -26.21 8.79
CA GLU A 191 -13.42 -27.49 9.51
C GLU A 191 -12.16 -28.30 9.19
N GLU A 192 -11.74 -28.33 7.92
CA GLU A 192 -10.48 -28.97 7.53
C GLU A 192 -9.28 -28.27 8.16
N LEU A 193 -9.28 -26.91 8.21
CA LEU A 193 -8.19 -26.17 8.84
C LEU A 193 -8.11 -26.42 10.35
N LEU A 194 -9.26 -26.54 11.03
CA LEU A 194 -9.29 -26.90 12.46
C LEU A 194 -8.78 -28.34 12.70
N ALA A 195 -9.09 -29.28 11.82
CA ALA A 195 -8.55 -30.65 11.90
C ALA A 195 -7.02 -30.68 11.74
N GLU A 196 -6.48 -29.92 10.79
CA GLU A 196 -5.03 -29.75 10.63
C GLU A 196 -4.41 -29.01 11.83
N ALA A 197 -5.15 -28.07 12.44
CA ALA A 197 -4.69 -27.36 13.63
C ALA A 197 -4.51 -28.30 14.82
N GLU A 198 -5.46 -29.24 15.03
CA GLU A 198 -5.30 -30.27 16.07
C GLU A 198 -4.09 -31.16 15.80
N ARG A 199 -3.92 -31.62 14.55
CA ARG A 199 -2.77 -32.45 14.15
C ARG A 199 -1.43 -31.74 14.41
N LEU A 200 -1.30 -30.49 13.93
CA LEU A 200 -0.07 -29.72 14.10
C LEU A 200 0.22 -29.40 15.58
N LYS A 201 -0.81 -29.13 16.37
CA LYS A 201 -0.67 -28.89 17.82
C LYS A 201 -0.13 -30.13 18.56
N GLU A 202 -0.52 -31.34 18.17
CA GLU A 202 0.04 -32.58 18.74
C GLU A 202 1.56 -32.70 18.48
N GLU A 203 2.07 -32.07 17.41
CA GLU A 203 3.48 -31.97 17.05
C GLU A 203 4.19 -30.76 17.71
N GLY A 204 3.46 -29.93 18.46
CA GLY A 204 3.98 -28.71 19.08
C GLY A 204 4.11 -27.53 18.11
N LEU A 205 3.31 -27.54 17.03
CA LEU A 205 3.32 -26.56 15.96
C LEU A 205 1.99 -25.78 15.92
N TYR A 206 1.96 -24.71 15.15
CA TYR A 206 0.79 -23.88 14.92
C TYR A 206 0.30 -24.03 13.47
N VAL A 207 -1.01 -24.01 13.27
CA VAL A 207 -1.56 -24.12 11.92
C VAL A 207 -1.35 -22.84 11.12
N ILE A 208 -1.44 -21.69 11.80
CA ILE A 208 -1.44 -20.36 11.18
C ILE A 208 -0.84 -19.33 12.12
N THR A 209 -0.10 -18.38 11.58
CA THR A 209 0.16 -17.09 12.21
C THR A 209 -0.46 -15.99 11.36
N PHE A 210 -0.76 -14.84 11.93
CA PHE A 210 -1.30 -13.69 11.20
C PHE A 210 -1.00 -12.41 11.98
N TYR A 211 -1.13 -11.26 11.34
CA TYR A 211 -1.03 -9.96 12.01
C TYR A 211 -2.23 -9.77 12.95
N GLY A 212 -2.06 -10.21 14.19
CA GLY A 212 -3.12 -10.24 15.21
C GLY A 212 -3.10 -9.06 16.17
N SER A 213 -2.14 -8.15 16.05
CA SER A 213 -2.02 -6.96 16.89
C SER A 213 -2.98 -5.83 16.47
N THR A 214 -3.11 -4.84 17.34
CA THR A 214 -3.81 -3.57 17.04
C THR A 214 -2.84 -2.46 16.62
N ASP A 215 -1.61 -2.82 16.26
CA ASP A 215 -0.59 -1.90 15.80
C ASP A 215 -0.84 -1.51 14.34
N LYS A 216 -1.09 -0.22 14.10
CA LYS A 216 -1.34 0.33 12.76
C LYS A 216 -0.15 0.23 11.83
N GLY A 217 1.08 0.21 12.37
CA GLY A 217 2.30 0.14 11.58
C GLY A 217 2.47 -1.19 10.84
N GLY A 218 1.78 -2.26 11.28
CA GLY A 218 1.86 -3.59 10.74
C GLY A 218 0.62 -4.05 9.97
N GLU A 219 -0.16 -3.15 9.36
CA GLU A 219 -1.42 -3.47 8.69
C GLU A 219 -2.50 -4.09 9.61
N GLY A 220 -2.10 -4.44 10.83
CA GLY A 220 -2.95 -4.95 11.88
C GLY A 220 -3.83 -6.13 11.49
N LEU A 221 -4.64 -6.55 12.41
CA LEU A 221 -5.60 -7.62 12.27
C LEU A 221 -6.58 -7.47 11.07
N THR A 222 -6.68 -6.29 10.46
CA THR A 222 -7.78 -5.91 9.56
C THR A 222 -7.90 -6.77 8.32
N ARG A 223 -6.80 -7.03 7.62
CA ARG A 223 -6.86 -7.74 6.33
C ARG A 223 -7.12 -9.22 6.50
N ALA A 224 -6.48 -9.85 7.48
CA ALA A 224 -6.73 -11.24 7.83
C ALA A 224 -8.19 -11.41 8.29
N ILE A 225 -8.71 -10.49 9.10
CA ILE A 225 -10.10 -10.49 9.53
C ILE A 225 -11.03 -10.34 8.35
N TRP A 226 -10.83 -9.31 7.53
CA TRP A 226 -11.72 -9.08 6.41
C TRP A 226 -11.76 -10.29 5.47
N THR A 227 -10.60 -10.90 5.17
CA THR A 227 -10.53 -12.11 4.35
C THR A 227 -11.32 -13.24 4.99
N THR A 228 -11.22 -13.42 6.32
CA THR A 228 -12.00 -14.41 7.06
C THR A 228 -13.49 -14.10 7.00
N LEU A 229 -13.92 -12.87 7.33
CA LEU A 229 -15.33 -12.46 7.26
C LEU A 229 -15.92 -12.72 5.87
N ALA A 230 -15.21 -12.30 4.83
CA ALA A 230 -15.67 -12.46 3.45
C ALA A 230 -15.72 -13.93 3.00
N SER A 231 -14.80 -14.77 3.48
CA SER A 231 -14.78 -16.21 3.20
C SER A 231 -15.93 -16.98 3.90
N PHE A 232 -16.52 -16.38 4.93
CA PHE A 232 -17.75 -16.85 5.56
C PHE A 232 -19.02 -16.24 4.93
N GLY A 233 -18.89 -15.47 3.85
CA GLY A 233 -20.00 -14.77 3.20
C GLY A 233 -20.37 -13.43 3.86
N GLY A 234 -19.56 -12.97 4.81
CA GLY A 234 -19.78 -11.71 5.51
C GLY A 234 -19.26 -10.48 4.74
N SER A 235 -19.53 -9.32 5.30
CA SER A 235 -19.07 -8.02 4.79
C SER A 235 -18.88 -7.06 5.95
N LEU A 236 -18.12 -5.98 5.71
CA LEU A 236 -18.03 -4.86 6.66
C LEU A 236 -19.07 -3.77 6.41
N ASP A 237 -19.72 -3.76 5.24
CA ASP A 237 -20.58 -2.68 4.78
C ASP A 237 -21.91 -3.17 4.23
N ASP A 238 -22.88 -2.24 4.12
CA ASP A 238 -24.23 -2.48 3.58
C ASP A 238 -24.34 -2.14 2.06
N GLY A 239 -23.26 -1.78 1.41
CA GLY A 239 -23.22 -1.30 0.03
C GLY A 239 -23.69 0.15 -0.13
N ALA A 240 -24.02 0.86 0.96
CA ALA A 240 -24.53 2.23 0.96
C ALA A 240 -23.67 3.19 1.81
N GLY A 241 -22.48 2.77 2.22
CA GLY A 241 -21.52 3.56 2.98
C GLY A 241 -21.60 3.39 4.48
N ASN A 242 -22.55 2.60 5.01
CA ASN A 242 -22.63 2.32 6.42
C ASN A 242 -21.93 1.01 6.76
N MET A 243 -21.41 0.91 7.99
CA MET A 243 -20.91 -0.34 8.55
C MET A 243 -22.05 -1.29 8.87
N GLN A 244 -21.95 -2.54 8.42
CA GLN A 244 -22.86 -3.64 8.74
C GLN A 244 -22.05 -4.82 9.28
N LEU A 245 -21.71 -4.78 10.55
CA LEU A 245 -20.80 -5.73 11.18
C LEU A 245 -21.53 -6.88 11.88
N ASN A 246 -22.66 -6.62 12.53
CA ASN A 246 -23.43 -7.62 13.26
C ASN A 246 -24.32 -8.43 12.32
N THR A 247 -23.75 -9.42 11.65
CA THR A 247 -24.46 -10.40 10.82
C THR A 247 -24.16 -11.83 11.28
N PRO A 248 -24.99 -12.82 10.95
CA PRO A 248 -24.72 -14.23 11.28
C PRO A 248 -23.39 -14.71 10.68
N GLU A 249 -23.09 -14.32 9.46
CA GLU A 249 -21.86 -14.69 8.73
C GLU A 249 -20.62 -14.14 9.41
N ASN A 250 -20.63 -12.86 9.76
CA ASN A 250 -19.54 -12.24 10.51
C ASN A 250 -19.39 -12.86 11.91
N THR A 251 -20.49 -13.16 12.58
CA THR A 251 -20.45 -13.85 13.87
C THR A 251 -19.78 -15.21 13.76
N ALA A 252 -20.13 -16.01 12.76
CA ALA A 252 -19.53 -17.33 12.55
C ALA A 252 -18.03 -17.23 12.22
N ALA A 253 -17.63 -16.25 11.42
CA ALA A 253 -16.22 -15.98 11.12
C ALA A 253 -15.41 -15.61 12.37
N ILE A 254 -15.99 -14.81 13.26
CA ILE A 254 -15.34 -14.40 14.52
C ILE A 254 -15.29 -15.58 15.51
N GLU A 255 -16.32 -16.41 15.57
CA GLU A 255 -16.29 -17.65 16.36
C GLU A 255 -15.16 -18.56 15.91
N PHE A 256 -14.96 -18.73 14.59
CA PHE A 256 -13.84 -19.48 14.02
C PHE A 256 -12.48 -18.87 14.41
N LEU A 257 -12.28 -17.57 14.26
CA LEU A 257 -11.03 -16.89 14.68
C LEU A 257 -10.79 -17.06 16.19
N ARG A 258 -11.85 -16.91 17.01
CA ARG A 258 -11.79 -17.12 18.45
C ARG A 258 -11.40 -18.56 18.79
N GLU A 259 -11.94 -19.55 18.08
CA GLU A 259 -11.61 -20.95 18.26
C GLU A 259 -10.12 -21.24 17.96
N LEU A 260 -9.57 -20.69 16.87
CA LEU A 260 -8.15 -20.79 16.55
C LEU A 260 -7.27 -20.24 17.69
N VAL A 261 -7.64 -19.10 18.25
CA VAL A 261 -6.85 -18.45 19.32
C VAL A 261 -7.00 -19.15 20.67
N VAL A 262 -8.24 -19.46 21.09
CA VAL A 262 -8.53 -20.07 22.40
C VAL A 262 -7.96 -21.48 22.50
N ASN A 263 -7.95 -22.21 21.39
CA ASN A 263 -7.35 -23.55 21.34
C ASN A 263 -5.82 -23.50 21.10
N GLU A 264 -5.18 -22.33 21.14
CA GLU A 264 -3.72 -22.17 20.96
C GLU A 264 -3.23 -22.75 19.61
N TYR A 265 -4.04 -22.64 18.55
CA TYR A 265 -3.65 -23.01 17.19
C TYR A 265 -2.87 -21.89 16.48
N VAL A 266 -2.86 -20.70 17.10
CA VAL A 266 -2.13 -19.49 16.68
C VAL A 266 -1.07 -19.18 17.76
N PRO A 267 0.19 -18.87 17.39
CA PRO A 267 1.23 -18.54 18.37
C PRO A 267 0.95 -17.20 19.07
N GLU A 268 1.42 -17.07 20.32
CA GLU A 268 1.28 -15.83 21.09
C GLU A 268 1.94 -14.63 20.40
N ILE A 269 3.04 -14.87 19.68
CA ILE A 269 3.77 -13.85 18.92
C ILE A 269 2.93 -13.21 17.80
N ALA A 270 1.86 -13.87 17.32
CA ALA A 270 0.91 -13.32 16.36
C ALA A 270 0.21 -12.04 16.85
N PHE A 271 0.32 -11.72 18.15
CA PHE A 271 -0.29 -10.53 18.76
C PHE A 271 0.74 -9.51 19.27
N ALA A 272 2.03 -9.69 18.92
CA ALA A 272 3.10 -8.86 19.46
C ALA A 272 3.20 -7.46 18.84
N GLY A 273 2.79 -7.31 17.56
CA GLY A 273 2.98 -6.08 16.80
C GLY A 273 4.41 -5.90 16.26
N GLY A 274 4.60 -4.85 15.48
CA GLY A 274 5.90 -4.52 14.91
C GLY A 274 6.46 -5.59 13.97
N PHE A 275 5.59 -6.29 13.24
CA PHE A 275 5.91 -7.39 12.30
C PHE A 275 6.52 -8.65 12.94
N GLN A 276 6.54 -8.76 14.27
CA GLN A 276 7.02 -9.96 14.94
C GLN A 276 6.11 -11.20 14.68
N GLU A 277 4.89 -10.98 14.24
CA GLU A 277 3.91 -12.00 13.84
C GLU A 277 4.43 -12.94 12.75
N GLU A 278 5.36 -12.45 11.93
CA GLU A 278 5.96 -13.21 10.82
C GLU A 278 6.94 -14.28 11.31
N GLU A 279 7.53 -14.12 12.50
CA GLU A 279 8.62 -14.96 12.99
C GLU A 279 8.24 -16.44 13.08
N ALA A 280 6.98 -16.73 13.45
CA ALA A 280 6.52 -18.12 13.52
C ALA A 280 6.39 -18.80 12.14
N PHE A 281 6.17 -18.03 11.08
CA PHE A 281 6.23 -18.55 9.72
C PHE A 281 7.68 -18.64 9.23
N LYS A 282 8.51 -17.63 9.54
CA LYS A 282 9.93 -17.59 9.16
C LYS A 282 10.72 -18.78 9.70
N ASP A 283 10.41 -19.24 10.91
CA ASP A 283 11.04 -20.42 11.53
C ASP A 283 10.27 -21.74 11.32
N SER A 284 9.21 -21.72 10.50
CA SER A 284 8.32 -22.84 10.20
C SER A 284 7.60 -23.47 11.40
N SER A 285 7.53 -22.79 12.53
CA SER A 285 6.72 -23.22 13.69
C SER A 285 5.22 -23.02 13.44
N ALA A 286 4.83 -22.05 12.57
CA ALA A 286 3.50 -21.95 12.02
C ALA A 286 3.48 -22.43 10.56
N GLY A 287 2.48 -23.27 10.21
CA GLY A 287 2.37 -23.89 8.89
C GLY A 287 1.93 -22.93 7.79
N SER A 288 1.21 -21.85 8.14
CA SER A 288 0.69 -20.91 7.15
C SER A 288 0.68 -19.47 7.66
N PHE A 289 0.65 -18.53 6.70
CA PHE A 289 0.64 -17.09 6.96
C PHE A 289 -0.15 -16.32 5.89
N PRO A 290 -1.36 -15.83 6.21
CA PRO A 290 -2.13 -14.97 5.32
C PRO A 290 -1.55 -13.55 5.32
N THR A 291 -1.12 -13.07 4.15
CA THR A 291 -0.63 -11.71 3.96
C THR A 291 -0.82 -11.26 2.52
N GLY A 292 -0.54 -10.00 2.22
CA GLY A 292 -0.55 -9.51 0.85
C GLY A 292 0.52 -10.15 -0.03
N LEU A 293 0.31 -10.15 -1.34
CA LEU A 293 1.29 -10.67 -2.29
C LEU A 293 2.68 -10.04 -2.10
N PHE A 294 2.76 -8.81 -1.58
CA PHE A 294 4.01 -8.13 -1.23
C PHE A 294 4.81 -8.81 -0.11
N GLY A 295 4.22 -9.76 0.63
CA GLY A 295 4.87 -10.45 1.76
C GLY A 295 6.21 -11.09 1.41
N TYR A 296 6.41 -11.55 0.17
CA TYR A 296 7.68 -12.13 -0.26
C TYR A 296 8.91 -11.22 -0.03
N ARG A 297 8.70 -9.90 0.04
CA ARG A 297 9.77 -8.92 0.26
C ARG A 297 10.20 -8.80 1.73
N TYR A 298 9.28 -9.07 2.66
CA TYR A 298 9.44 -8.82 4.09
C TYR A 298 9.63 -10.09 4.90
N VAL A 299 8.98 -11.19 4.50
CA VAL A 299 9.01 -12.47 5.22
C VAL A 299 10.31 -13.21 4.88
N ASN A 300 11.39 -12.77 5.50
CA ASN A 300 12.74 -13.32 5.36
C ASN A 300 13.61 -12.99 6.60
N PRO A 301 14.70 -13.73 6.88
CA PRO A 301 15.06 -15.02 6.29
C PRO A 301 14.07 -16.13 6.65
N LEU A 302 14.15 -17.30 5.95
CA LEU A 302 13.27 -18.43 6.18
C LEU A 302 14.07 -19.68 6.59
N THR A 303 13.48 -20.52 7.43
CA THR A 303 13.97 -21.85 7.73
C THR A 303 12.86 -22.87 7.49
N ALA A 304 13.03 -23.73 6.49
CA ALA A 304 12.08 -24.77 6.15
C ALA A 304 11.96 -25.84 7.26
N PRO A 305 10.86 -26.62 7.30
CA PRO A 305 10.64 -27.68 8.28
C PRO A 305 11.74 -28.74 8.36
N ASP A 306 12.43 -29.00 7.27
CA ASP A 306 13.56 -29.94 7.21
C ASP A 306 14.91 -29.33 7.64
N GLY A 307 14.93 -28.04 7.97
CA GLY A 307 16.12 -27.28 8.38
C GLY A 307 16.85 -26.60 7.21
N THR A 308 16.32 -26.65 5.99
CA THR A 308 16.88 -25.88 4.87
C THR A 308 16.74 -24.38 5.15
N ALA A 309 17.86 -23.66 5.07
CA ALA A 309 17.89 -22.22 5.31
C ALA A 309 17.85 -21.44 3.99
N TYR A 310 16.99 -20.42 3.96
CA TYR A 310 16.92 -19.37 2.96
C TYR A 310 17.29 -18.07 3.67
N ASP A 311 18.56 -17.69 3.63
CA ASP A 311 19.16 -16.69 4.53
C ASP A 311 19.91 -15.56 3.81
N LYS A 312 19.53 -15.26 2.56
CA LYS A 312 20.07 -14.10 1.83
C LYS A 312 19.62 -12.78 2.46
N GLY A 313 18.58 -12.82 3.31
CA GLY A 313 17.97 -11.67 3.96
C GLY A 313 17.26 -10.75 2.95
N SER A 314 16.58 -11.32 1.98
CA SER A 314 15.95 -10.59 0.87
C SER A 314 14.70 -11.27 0.34
N ALA A 315 14.00 -10.60 -0.58
CA ALA A 315 12.90 -11.19 -1.33
C ALA A 315 13.24 -12.53 -1.98
N GLU A 316 14.51 -12.74 -2.33
CA GLU A 316 14.99 -13.99 -2.92
C GLU A 316 14.76 -15.21 -2.02
N ASP A 317 14.72 -15.04 -0.70
CA ASP A 317 14.50 -16.15 0.23
C ASP A 317 13.14 -16.81 0.00
N MET A 318 12.09 -16.01 -0.07
CA MET A 318 10.75 -16.51 -0.38
C MET A 318 10.63 -17.03 -1.82
N LEU A 319 11.23 -16.33 -2.79
CA LEU A 319 11.21 -16.75 -4.19
C LEU A 319 11.92 -18.09 -4.38
N ASP A 320 13.06 -18.30 -3.71
CA ASP A 320 13.79 -19.56 -3.74
C ASP A 320 13.02 -20.69 -3.04
N ALA A 321 12.37 -20.43 -1.90
CA ALA A 321 11.55 -21.41 -1.18
C ALA A 321 10.35 -21.87 -2.05
N ILE A 322 9.72 -20.94 -2.78
CA ILE A 322 8.64 -21.28 -3.70
C ILE A 322 9.17 -22.05 -4.92
N ALA A 323 10.30 -21.63 -5.48
CA ALA A 323 10.92 -22.34 -6.60
C ALA A 323 11.38 -23.76 -6.24
N ALA A 324 11.78 -23.98 -4.98
CA ALA A 324 12.11 -25.30 -4.44
C ALA A 324 10.87 -26.18 -4.18
N GLY A 325 9.69 -25.56 -4.06
CA GLY A 325 8.45 -26.23 -3.69
C GLY A 325 8.25 -26.39 -2.19
N ASP A 326 9.08 -25.76 -1.35
CA ASP A 326 8.96 -25.78 0.11
C ASP A 326 7.84 -24.87 0.59
N VAL A 327 7.57 -23.77 -0.15
CA VAL A 327 6.44 -22.87 0.07
C VAL A 327 5.57 -22.82 -1.18
N PHE A 328 4.26 -22.75 -1.00
CA PHE A 328 3.30 -22.47 -2.07
C PHE A 328 2.27 -21.44 -1.63
N LEU A 329 1.53 -20.87 -2.60
CA LEU A 329 0.48 -19.89 -2.33
C LEU A 329 -0.90 -20.54 -2.49
N SER A 330 -1.80 -20.21 -1.56
CA SER A 330 -3.17 -20.74 -1.55
C SER A 330 -4.19 -19.62 -1.33
N PRO A 331 -5.44 -19.78 -1.81
CA PRO A 331 -6.56 -19.05 -1.27
C PRO A 331 -6.73 -19.31 0.23
N PHE A 332 -7.43 -18.43 0.93
CA PHE A 332 -7.87 -18.68 2.31
C PHE A 332 -9.04 -19.69 2.30
N VAL A 333 -9.26 -20.38 3.43
CA VAL A 333 -10.40 -21.30 3.61
C VAL A 333 -11.74 -20.56 3.46
N SER A 334 -12.76 -21.24 2.94
CA SER A 334 -14.12 -20.70 2.82
C SER A 334 -15.18 -21.73 3.22
N VAL A 335 -16.32 -21.25 3.70
CA VAL A 335 -17.44 -22.13 4.01
C VAL A 335 -18.06 -22.72 2.76
N ASP A 336 -18.70 -23.88 2.89
CA ASP A 336 -19.35 -24.56 1.79
C ASP A 336 -20.28 -23.65 0.98
N GLY A 337 -20.08 -23.63 -0.34
CA GLY A 337 -20.89 -22.84 -1.26
C GLY A 337 -20.46 -21.37 -1.41
N GLN A 338 -19.39 -20.97 -0.76
CA GLN A 338 -18.72 -19.67 -0.97
C GLN A 338 -17.39 -19.88 -1.69
N ASP A 339 -17.09 -19.02 -2.66
CA ASP A 339 -15.75 -18.96 -3.23
C ASP A 339 -14.79 -18.36 -2.18
N PRO A 340 -13.53 -18.83 -2.12
CA PRO A 340 -12.52 -18.17 -1.30
C PRO A 340 -12.45 -16.67 -1.61
N SER A 341 -12.36 -15.85 -0.58
CA SER A 341 -12.28 -14.41 -0.75
C SER A 341 -10.84 -13.92 -0.59
N CYS A 342 -10.49 -12.86 -1.32
CA CYS A 342 -9.25 -12.14 -1.07
C CYS A 342 -9.49 -10.64 -1.02
N GLY A 343 -8.83 -9.96 -0.09
CA GLY A 343 -8.71 -8.52 -0.11
C GLY A 343 -7.73 -8.09 -1.21
N VAL A 344 -8.03 -7.03 -1.92
CA VAL A 344 -7.10 -6.44 -2.87
C VAL A 344 -6.91 -4.97 -2.58
N ASP A 345 -5.65 -4.55 -2.56
CA ASP A 345 -5.26 -3.15 -2.60
C ASP A 345 -4.66 -2.80 -3.94
N VAL A 346 -4.75 -1.52 -4.28
CA VAL A 346 -4.08 -0.93 -5.43
C VAL A 346 -3.03 0.04 -4.93
N ALA A 347 -1.81 -0.11 -5.45
CA ALA A 347 -0.73 0.85 -5.25
C ALA A 347 -0.44 1.60 -6.55
N GLY A 348 -0.01 2.86 -6.41
CA GLY A 348 0.25 3.73 -7.55
C GLY A 348 0.64 5.13 -7.13
N PHE A 349 0.25 6.13 -7.91
CA PHE A 349 0.61 7.52 -7.64
C PHE A 349 -0.58 8.44 -7.63
N VAL A 350 -0.58 9.37 -6.69
CA VAL A 350 -1.51 10.51 -6.67
C VAL A 350 -0.73 11.81 -6.86
N ILE A 351 -1.38 12.80 -7.45
CA ILE A 351 -0.87 14.16 -7.52
C ILE A 351 -1.59 14.98 -6.44
N PRO A 352 -0.86 15.47 -5.42
CA PRO A 352 -1.44 16.30 -4.38
C PRO A 352 -1.97 17.62 -4.92
N LYS A 353 -3.02 18.12 -4.31
CA LYS A 353 -3.49 19.47 -4.58
C LYS A 353 -2.46 20.49 -4.08
N GLY A 354 -2.00 21.35 -4.97
CA GLY A 354 -0.95 22.32 -4.67
C GLY A 354 0.44 21.91 -5.14
N ALA A 355 0.58 20.76 -5.81
CA ALA A 355 1.80 20.38 -6.52
C ALA A 355 2.24 21.50 -7.47
N LYS A 356 3.52 21.80 -7.51
CA LYS A 356 4.09 22.94 -8.24
C LYS A 356 4.52 22.57 -9.65
N ASN A 357 5.02 21.33 -9.84
CA ASN A 357 5.60 20.86 -11.10
C ASN A 357 4.75 19.72 -11.70
N LEU A 358 3.51 20.01 -12.11
CA LEU A 358 2.59 19.04 -12.70
C LEU A 358 3.17 18.36 -13.95
N GLU A 359 3.91 19.11 -14.78
CA GLU A 359 4.56 18.54 -15.96
C GLU A 359 5.63 17.51 -15.59
N GLY A 360 6.38 17.73 -14.52
CA GLY A 360 7.32 16.74 -13.98
C GLY A 360 6.62 15.47 -13.50
N ALA A 361 5.49 15.63 -12.77
CA ALA A 361 4.67 14.50 -12.35
C ALA A 361 4.12 13.71 -13.54
N TYR A 362 3.61 14.38 -14.56
CA TYR A 362 3.11 13.74 -15.79
C TYR A 362 4.21 13.07 -16.60
N THR A 363 5.39 13.68 -16.68
CA THR A 363 6.56 13.09 -17.33
C THR A 363 6.98 11.80 -16.64
N TYR A 364 7.04 11.82 -15.31
CA TYR A 364 7.35 10.63 -14.53
C TYR A 364 6.30 9.52 -14.71
N ILE A 365 5.01 9.86 -14.61
CA ILE A 365 3.93 8.87 -14.80
C ILE A 365 4.02 8.25 -16.20
N ASN A 366 4.19 9.04 -17.25
CA ASN A 366 4.35 8.50 -18.60
C ASN A 366 5.58 7.62 -18.75
N TRP A 367 6.67 7.95 -18.07
CA TRP A 367 7.89 7.15 -18.08
C TRP A 367 7.71 5.82 -17.33
N ILE A 368 7.07 5.84 -16.15
CA ILE A 368 6.86 4.61 -15.36
C ILE A 368 5.78 3.69 -15.98
N MET A 369 4.98 4.19 -16.90
CA MET A 369 4.01 3.38 -17.65
C MET A 369 4.63 2.66 -18.85
N ASP A 370 5.90 2.88 -19.17
CA ASP A 370 6.67 2.01 -20.06
C ASP A 370 6.75 0.61 -19.43
N PRO A 371 6.42 -0.49 -20.15
CA PRO A 371 6.35 -1.83 -19.57
C PRO A 371 7.61 -2.27 -18.83
N GLU A 372 8.80 -1.91 -19.28
CA GLU A 372 10.06 -2.24 -18.61
C GLU A 372 10.17 -1.52 -17.26
N GLN A 373 9.93 -0.20 -17.23
CA GLN A 373 9.99 0.60 -16.01
C GLN A 373 8.86 0.21 -15.03
N ASN A 374 7.68 -0.09 -15.58
CA ASN A 374 6.53 -0.53 -14.79
C ASN A 374 6.82 -1.89 -14.14
N ALA A 375 7.43 -2.83 -14.87
CA ALA A 375 7.78 -4.15 -14.36
C ALA A 375 8.75 -4.05 -13.17
N GLU A 376 9.80 -3.24 -13.29
CA GLU A 376 10.76 -3.03 -12.20
C GLU A 376 10.10 -2.40 -10.96
N TRP A 377 9.20 -1.41 -11.16
CA TRP A 377 8.49 -0.80 -10.05
C TRP A 377 7.53 -1.79 -9.38
N VAL A 378 6.76 -2.53 -10.16
CA VAL A 378 5.77 -3.49 -9.63
C VAL A 378 6.44 -4.65 -8.90
N ALA A 379 7.51 -5.21 -9.45
CA ALA A 379 8.29 -6.26 -8.79
C ALA A 379 9.08 -5.74 -7.58
N GLY A 380 9.46 -4.47 -7.58
CA GLY A 380 10.13 -3.77 -6.48
C GLY A 380 9.15 -3.15 -5.48
N PRO A 381 8.98 -1.81 -5.48
CA PRO A 381 8.10 -1.09 -4.53
C PRO A 381 6.65 -1.55 -4.56
N GLY A 382 6.12 -1.91 -5.72
CA GLY A 382 4.72 -2.26 -5.93
C GLY A 382 4.28 -3.53 -5.21
N GLY A 383 5.09 -4.59 -5.29
CA GLY A 383 4.87 -5.87 -4.59
C GLY A 383 3.57 -6.58 -4.93
N GLY A 384 3.14 -6.56 -6.17
CA GLY A 384 1.88 -7.16 -6.59
C GLY A 384 1.89 -7.57 -8.07
N PHE A 385 0.70 -7.60 -8.67
CA PHE A 385 0.54 -7.81 -10.11
C PHE A 385 0.47 -6.49 -10.85
N PRO A 386 1.05 -6.38 -12.06
CA PRO A 386 0.91 -5.19 -12.87
C PRO A 386 -0.55 -4.93 -13.26
N VAL A 387 -0.96 -3.67 -13.16
CA VAL A 387 -2.26 -3.22 -13.69
C VAL A 387 -2.19 -3.04 -15.21
N HIS A 388 -1.03 -2.71 -15.75
CA HIS A 388 -0.82 -2.56 -17.19
C HIS A 388 -0.68 -3.94 -17.86
N LYS A 389 -1.51 -4.25 -18.87
CA LYS A 389 -1.58 -5.56 -19.50
C LYS A 389 -0.28 -6.00 -20.18
N ASP A 390 0.39 -5.08 -20.89
CA ASP A 390 1.65 -5.41 -21.56
C ASP A 390 2.74 -5.76 -20.53
N THR A 391 2.70 -5.13 -19.35
CA THR A 391 3.63 -5.44 -18.26
C THR A 391 3.37 -6.84 -17.68
N GLN A 392 2.14 -7.35 -17.70
CA GLN A 392 1.83 -8.71 -17.22
C GLN A 392 2.57 -9.79 -18.04
N GLU A 393 2.90 -9.50 -19.30
CA GLU A 393 3.67 -10.40 -20.19
C GLU A 393 5.19 -10.37 -19.93
N HIS A 394 5.66 -9.41 -19.11
CA HIS A 394 7.09 -9.25 -18.81
C HIS A 394 7.65 -10.47 -18.08
N GLU A 395 8.93 -10.83 -18.34
CA GLU A 395 9.58 -12.04 -17.82
C GLU A 395 9.60 -12.12 -16.27
N LEU A 396 9.64 -10.99 -15.58
CA LEU A 396 9.58 -10.93 -14.12
C LEU A 396 8.29 -11.55 -13.56
N PHE A 397 7.16 -11.45 -14.29
CA PHE A 397 5.87 -11.99 -13.86
C PHE A 397 5.60 -13.41 -14.38
N GLN A 398 6.58 -14.02 -15.06
CA GLN A 398 6.55 -15.43 -15.48
C GLN A 398 7.30 -16.36 -14.50
N GLN A 399 7.84 -15.81 -13.42
CA GLN A 399 8.52 -16.58 -12.38
C GLN A 399 7.54 -17.45 -11.59
N PRO A 400 7.98 -18.59 -11.00
CA PRO A 400 7.12 -19.52 -10.26
C PRO A 400 6.23 -18.84 -9.21
N PHE A 401 6.76 -17.86 -8.48
CA PHE A 401 6.02 -17.07 -7.50
C PHE A 401 4.75 -16.43 -8.09
N TYR A 402 4.89 -15.70 -9.20
CA TYR A 402 3.74 -15.01 -9.80
C TYR A 402 2.77 -16.00 -10.47
N VAL A 403 3.27 -17.11 -11.01
CA VAL A 403 2.43 -18.17 -11.57
C VAL A 403 1.57 -18.83 -10.49
N GLU A 404 2.15 -19.16 -9.34
CA GLU A 404 1.40 -19.71 -8.19
C GLU A 404 0.41 -18.67 -7.63
N ALA A 405 0.83 -17.43 -7.48
CA ALA A 405 -0.04 -16.34 -7.03
C ALA A 405 -1.24 -16.15 -7.98
N ALA A 406 -1.02 -16.12 -9.29
CA ALA A 406 -2.09 -15.99 -10.28
C ALA A 406 -3.07 -17.15 -10.22
N LYS A 407 -2.61 -18.37 -9.97
CA LYS A 407 -3.45 -19.56 -9.79
C LYS A 407 -4.34 -19.42 -8.54
N ALA A 408 -3.77 -19.00 -7.41
CA ALA A 408 -4.51 -18.80 -6.16
C ALA A 408 -5.54 -17.65 -6.29
N VAL A 409 -5.17 -16.53 -6.92
CA VAL A 409 -6.10 -15.42 -7.23
C VAL A 409 -7.22 -15.86 -8.15
N GLY A 410 -6.89 -16.63 -9.20
CA GLY A 410 -7.88 -17.17 -10.14
C GLY A 410 -8.91 -18.13 -9.52
N ALA A 411 -8.58 -18.70 -8.35
CA ALA A 411 -9.48 -19.52 -7.54
C ALA A 411 -10.25 -18.72 -6.48
N SER A 412 -10.07 -17.39 -6.43
CA SER A 412 -10.63 -16.51 -5.39
C SER A 412 -11.51 -15.42 -5.99
N SER A 413 -12.42 -14.87 -5.18
CA SER A 413 -13.17 -13.66 -5.48
C SER A 413 -12.51 -12.48 -4.76
N CYS A 414 -11.69 -11.71 -5.51
CA CYS A 414 -10.91 -10.60 -4.94
C CYS A 414 -11.64 -9.26 -5.07
N ARG A 415 -11.66 -8.48 -4.00
CA ARG A 415 -12.28 -7.14 -3.95
C ARG A 415 -11.62 -6.25 -2.89
N PRO A 416 -11.75 -4.91 -3.00
CA PRO A 416 -11.32 -4.02 -1.93
C PRO A 416 -12.01 -4.38 -0.60
N TRP A 417 -11.24 -4.48 0.48
CA TRP A 417 -11.74 -4.90 1.80
C TRP A 417 -12.71 -3.88 2.41
N TYR A 418 -12.54 -2.61 2.11
CA TYR A 418 -13.35 -1.52 2.66
C TYR A 418 -14.69 -1.32 1.96
N GLY A 419 -14.95 -2.04 0.84
CA GLY A 419 -16.24 -1.98 0.15
C GLY A 419 -16.70 -0.58 -0.17
N SER A 420 -17.89 -0.21 0.31
CA SER A 420 -18.49 1.11 0.14
C SER A 420 -18.29 2.06 1.33
N LEU A 421 -17.48 1.67 2.34
CA LEU A 421 -17.29 2.47 3.56
C LEU A 421 -16.72 3.86 3.24
N LEU A 422 -17.34 4.90 3.84
CA LEU A 422 -16.97 6.29 3.59
C LEU A 422 -15.74 6.75 4.40
N ARG A 423 -15.40 6.06 5.48
CA ARG A 423 -14.25 6.34 6.34
C ARG A 423 -13.50 5.03 6.62
N PRO A 424 -12.78 4.48 5.60
CA PRO A 424 -12.18 3.16 5.70
C PRO A 424 -11.11 3.05 6.80
N ASN A 425 -10.29 4.08 7.00
CA ASN A 425 -9.26 4.06 8.04
C ASN A 425 -9.87 4.07 9.46
N GLU A 426 -10.97 4.81 9.70
CA GLU A 426 -11.72 4.75 10.96
C GLU A 426 -12.39 3.39 11.15
N ALA A 427 -12.99 2.84 10.09
CA ALA A 427 -13.59 1.51 10.13
C ALA A 427 -12.54 0.44 10.45
N GLN A 428 -11.36 0.54 9.86
CA GLN A 428 -10.22 -0.33 10.15
C GLN A 428 -9.89 -0.33 11.64
N ASP A 429 -9.76 0.85 12.23
CA ASP A 429 -9.44 1.00 13.65
C ASP A 429 -10.52 0.37 14.56
N LEU A 430 -11.77 0.70 14.31
CA LEU A 430 -12.90 0.22 15.12
C LEU A 430 -13.05 -1.31 15.02
N VAL A 431 -12.99 -1.85 13.81
CA VAL A 431 -13.10 -3.31 13.57
C VAL A 431 -11.94 -4.04 14.22
N MET A 432 -10.72 -3.55 14.05
CA MET A 432 -9.52 -4.13 14.63
C MET A 432 -9.60 -4.21 16.15
N GLN A 433 -9.99 -3.14 16.82
CA GLN A 433 -10.18 -3.10 18.28
C GLN A 433 -11.29 -4.06 18.76
N ALA A 434 -12.43 -4.07 18.06
CA ALA A 434 -13.56 -4.92 18.39
C ALA A 434 -13.19 -6.42 18.30
N ILE A 435 -12.52 -6.81 17.22
CA ILE A 435 -12.15 -8.21 16.99
C ILE A 435 -11.02 -8.63 17.94
N TYR A 436 -10.01 -7.79 18.14
CA TYR A 436 -8.95 -8.06 19.13
C TYR A 436 -9.52 -8.33 20.52
N LYS A 437 -10.48 -7.50 20.95
CA LYS A 437 -11.22 -7.72 22.19
C LYS A 437 -11.87 -9.10 22.20
N LEU A 438 -12.59 -9.48 21.13
CA LEU A 438 -13.36 -10.71 21.05
C LEU A 438 -12.53 -11.98 20.99
N ILE A 439 -11.36 -11.94 20.35
CA ILE A 439 -10.53 -13.14 20.15
C ILE A 439 -9.37 -13.25 21.13
N LYS A 440 -8.96 -12.14 21.79
CA LYS A 440 -7.75 -12.10 22.63
C LYS A 440 -7.98 -11.58 24.04
N GLU A 441 -8.61 -10.41 24.22
CA GLU A 441 -8.71 -9.78 25.55
C GLU A 441 -9.86 -10.35 26.40
N ASP A 442 -11.05 -10.51 25.79
CA ASP A 442 -12.25 -11.02 26.46
C ASP A 442 -12.98 -12.01 25.57
N THR A 443 -12.43 -13.22 25.50
CA THR A 443 -12.99 -14.32 24.70
C THR A 443 -14.35 -14.81 25.17
N SER A 444 -14.85 -14.32 26.33
CA SER A 444 -16.19 -14.59 26.85
C SER A 444 -17.22 -13.52 26.48
N ALA A 445 -16.78 -12.39 25.91
CA ALA A 445 -17.69 -11.32 25.51
C ALA A 445 -18.69 -11.78 24.46
N ASP A 446 -19.91 -11.23 24.53
CA ASP A 446 -20.95 -11.48 23.54
C ASP A 446 -20.56 -10.81 22.20
N ILE A 447 -20.44 -11.64 21.15
CA ILE A 447 -20.00 -11.17 19.83
C ILE A 447 -21.01 -10.15 19.29
N ALA A 448 -22.31 -10.47 19.34
CA ALA A 448 -23.33 -9.61 18.75
C ALA A 448 -23.41 -8.25 19.46
N GLU A 449 -23.22 -8.22 20.79
CA GLU A 449 -23.18 -6.96 21.55
C GLU A 449 -21.99 -6.08 21.13
N VAL A 450 -20.79 -6.66 21.01
CA VAL A 450 -19.57 -5.91 20.60
C VAL A 450 -19.70 -5.42 19.17
N LEU A 451 -20.14 -6.28 18.23
CA LEU A 451 -20.28 -5.90 16.82
C LEU A 451 -21.36 -4.82 16.63
N THR A 452 -22.48 -4.90 17.37
CA THR A 452 -23.53 -3.86 17.34
C THR A 452 -22.98 -2.53 17.80
N ALA A 453 -22.29 -2.50 18.95
CA ALA A 453 -21.71 -1.26 19.48
C ALA A 453 -20.71 -0.62 18.51
N THR A 454 -19.84 -1.42 17.90
CA THR A 454 -18.85 -0.96 16.91
C THR A 454 -19.53 -0.38 15.65
N GLN A 455 -20.54 -1.07 15.13
CA GLN A 455 -21.32 -0.62 13.99
C GLN A 455 -22.07 0.69 14.28
N GLU A 456 -22.68 0.81 15.47
CA GLU A 456 -23.39 2.02 15.89
C GLU A 456 -22.44 3.21 16.07
N GLU A 457 -21.24 2.99 16.62
CA GLU A 457 -20.20 4.00 16.77
C GLU A 457 -19.79 4.58 15.41
N TYR A 458 -19.43 3.70 14.46
CA TYR A 458 -19.07 4.14 13.11
C TYR A 458 -20.21 4.90 12.43
N ASN A 459 -21.44 4.35 12.46
CA ASN A 459 -22.58 4.91 11.74
C ASN A 459 -23.10 6.22 12.35
N ALA A 460 -22.86 6.48 13.64
CA ALA A 460 -23.24 7.73 14.29
C ALA A 460 -22.49 8.97 13.75
N ALA A 461 -21.38 8.78 13.08
CA ALA A 461 -20.57 9.83 12.49
C ALA A 461 -20.84 10.06 10.99
N ASN A 462 -21.77 9.29 10.36
CA ASN A 462 -22.18 9.41 8.95
C ASN A 462 -23.22 10.52 8.70
#